data_d6da42f4872bb6e0449bcb1dcc2d8fdc
#
_entry.id   d6da42f4872bb6e0449bcb1dcc2d8fdc
#
_cell.length_a   1.000
_cell.length_b   1.000
_cell.length_c   1.000
_cell.angle_alpha   90.00
_cell.angle_beta   90.00
_cell.angle_gamma   90.00
#
_symmetry.space_group_name_H-M   'P 1'
#
loop_
_entity.id
_entity.type
_entity.pdbx_description
1 polymer ?
#
loop_
_entity_poly.entity_id
_entity_poly.type
_entity_poly.pdbx_seq_one_letter_code
_entity_poly.pdbx_strand_id
1 'polypeptide(L)'
;MRNIILFWCFLCVSFSTLSYAQSTLFMPLKYDSRVTKQMFQLDGDTTSLSDRVLMKTYLKHPEAVTILKDNKNAEKMREDENLTPIINGPATIPAMVNVPEPDDKVEMVITKPNFWTFSGDYSLQFMQNYISPNWHTSGNSNYSMLGAVTLQYNYNNKQRIKWDNKLEMKLGLLSTEADTINKFKTTEDLIRYTTQLSLQAYKQWYYAAQLIASTQFAKGRKNNDPNIYSDFMSPFTLNLSLGMNYVVDIWNKKLTGNILLAPLSYYYTYVDRLALATRFGVDEGKHSLHDIGSLINIGLVWKPADNIKWETRFYTFSNYSYVQLEWENTINFQFNRYISTKLSFYPRFDDHEERTTDTYWQLKEFLSIGFAYSM
;
A
#
# COMPACT_ATOMS: atom_id res chain seq x y z
N MET A 1 21.76 14.36 24.49
CA MET A 1 20.50 14.99 24.09
C MET A 1 20.68 16.30 23.33
N ARG A 2 21.48 17.26 23.78
CA ARG A 2 21.68 18.58 23.11
C ARG A 2 22.24 18.48 21.68
N ASN A 3 23.12 17.53 21.38
CA ASN A 3 23.72 17.34 20.06
C ASN A 3 22.79 16.63 19.05
N ILE A 4 21.83 15.84 19.52
CA ILE A 4 20.82 15.18 18.68
C ILE A 4 19.79 16.19 18.19
N ILE A 5 19.40 17.14 19.04
CA ILE A 5 18.45 18.21 18.68
C ILE A 5 19.07 19.15 17.63
N LEU A 6 20.36 19.48 17.77
CA LEU A 6 21.09 20.29 16.79
C LEU A 6 21.23 19.58 15.43
N PHE A 7 21.43 18.26 15.42
CA PHE A 7 21.47 17.48 14.19
C PHE A 7 20.11 17.46 13.47
N TRP A 8 19.02 17.32 14.21
CA TRP A 8 17.65 17.37 13.65
C TRP A 8 17.28 18.77 13.14
N CYS A 9 17.67 19.83 13.84
CA CYS A 9 17.47 21.19 13.36
C CYS A 9 18.28 21.47 12.09
N PHE A 10 19.51 20.96 11.97
CA PHE A 10 20.34 21.12 10.78
C PHE A 10 19.77 20.35 9.58
N LEU A 11 19.20 19.14 9.83
CA LEU A 11 18.53 18.35 8.80
C LEU A 11 17.26 19.07 8.27
N CYS A 12 16.46 19.68 9.15
CA CYS A 12 15.27 20.43 8.77
C CYS A 12 15.60 21.71 7.97
N VAL A 13 16.69 22.41 8.29
CA VAL A 13 17.10 23.62 7.59
C VAL A 13 17.69 23.30 6.21
N SER A 14 18.41 22.18 6.06
CA SER A 14 18.95 21.76 4.76
C SER A 14 17.87 21.29 3.78
N PHE A 15 16.73 20.76 4.27
CA PHE A 15 15.59 20.40 3.42
C PHE A 15 14.81 21.60 2.88
N SER A 16 14.75 22.70 3.61
CA SER A 16 14.02 23.91 3.18
C SER A 16 14.72 24.68 2.04
N THR A 17 16.03 24.57 1.90
CA THR A 17 16.78 25.24 0.82
C THR A 17 16.83 24.45 -0.48
N LEU A 18 16.65 23.12 -0.45
CA LEU A 18 16.63 22.27 -1.65
C LEU A 18 15.31 22.35 -2.44
N SER A 19 14.23 22.82 -1.82
CA SER A 19 12.91 22.90 -2.48
C SER A 19 12.82 24.00 -3.56
N TYR A 20 13.64 25.04 -3.49
CA TYR A 20 13.61 26.13 -4.48
C TYR A 20 14.46 25.88 -5.72
N ALA A 21 15.51 25.05 -5.65
CA ALA A 21 16.38 24.77 -6.79
C ALA A 21 15.79 23.74 -7.77
N GLN A 22 14.87 22.88 -7.32
CA GLN A 22 14.29 21.83 -8.17
C GLN A 22 13.12 22.29 -9.05
N SER A 23 12.48 23.42 -8.73
CA SER A 23 11.32 23.88 -9.50
C SER A 23 11.69 24.43 -10.88
N THR A 24 12.89 24.92 -11.07
CA THR A 24 13.36 25.51 -12.34
C THR A 24 13.97 24.52 -13.31
N LEU A 25 14.51 23.39 -12.81
CA LEU A 25 15.16 22.37 -13.68
C LEU A 25 14.16 21.47 -14.40
N PHE A 26 12.93 21.34 -13.88
CA PHE A 26 11.88 20.46 -14.43
C PHE A 26 10.75 21.22 -15.15
N MET A 27 10.83 22.55 -15.26
CA MET A 27 9.82 23.33 -15.99
C MET A 27 9.65 22.92 -17.47
N PRO A 28 10.71 22.63 -18.24
CA PRO A 28 10.56 22.14 -19.62
C PRO A 28 9.81 20.81 -19.70
N LEU A 29 10.11 19.86 -18.79
CA LEU A 29 9.48 18.53 -18.76
C LEU A 29 7.99 18.58 -18.37
N LYS A 30 7.56 19.54 -17.52
CA LYS A 30 6.14 19.75 -17.24
C LYS A 30 5.38 20.33 -18.43
N TYR A 31 6.01 21.15 -19.23
CA TYR A 31 5.42 21.72 -20.45
C TYR A 31 5.24 20.64 -21.51
N ASP A 32 6.25 19.83 -21.75
CA ASP A 32 6.18 18.68 -22.67
C ASP A 32 5.16 17.62 -22.23
N SER A 33 5.04 17.36 -20.93
CA SER A 33 4.02 16.42 -20.42
C SER A 33 2.59 16.91 -20.60
N ARG A 34 2.35 18.22 -20.64
CA ARG A 34 1.01 18.77 -20.97
C ARG A 34 0.70 18.67 -22.46
N VAL A 35 1.67 18.97 -23.29
CA VAL A 35 1.53 18.84 -24.76
C VAL A 35 1.39 17.38 -25.15
N THR A 36 2.20 16.49 -24.58
CA THR A 36 2.06 15.03 -24.79
C THR A 36 0.74 14.47 -24.26
N LYS A 37 0.27 14.91 -23.09
CA LYS A 37 -1.06 14.52 -22.59
C LYS A 37 -2.19 15.02 -23.49
N GLN A 38 -2.09 16.20 -24.06
CA GLN A 38 -3.08 16.70 -25.03
C GLN A 38 -3.01 15.96 -26.38
N MET A 39 -1.82 15.53 -26.81
CA MET A 39 -1.69 14.71 -28.04
C MET A 39 -2.08 13.23 -27.83
N PHE A 40 -1.92 12.67 -26.65
CA PHE A 40 -2.23 11.27 -26.34
C PHE A 40 -3.50 11.07 -25.51
N GLN A 41 -4.30 12.12 -25.28
CA GLN A 41 -5.64 11.99 -24.66
C GLN A 41 -6.69 11.34 -25.57
N LEU A 42 -6.26 10.76 -26.68
CA LEU A 42 -7.09 9.96 -27.60
C LEU A 42 -7.37 8.53 -27.09
N ASP A 43 -6.70 8.08 -26.02
CA ASP A 43 -6.88 6.74 -25.44
C ASP A 43 -7.43 6.76 -24.01
N GLY A 44 -8.22 7.75 -23.64
CA GLY A 44 -9.02 7.71 -22.43
C GLY A 44 -10.38 7.05 -22.69
N ASP A 45 -10.72 6.02 -21.94
CA ASP A 45 -11.95 5.22 -21.94
C ASP A 45 -13.28 5.99 -21.74
N THR A 46 -13.35 7.27 -22.12
CA THR A 46 -14.55 8.12 -22.00
C THR A 46 -15.09 8.63 -23.34
N THR A 47 -14.44 8.33 -24.47
CA THR A 47 -14.99 8.72 -25.78
C THR A 47 -16.06 7.71 -26.21
N SER A 48 -17.28 8.22 -26.43
CA SER A 48 -18.38 7.40 -26.91
C SER A 48 -18.03 6.80 -28.28
N LEU A 49 -18.65 5.69 -28.63
CA LEU A 49 -18.43 5.02 -29.91
C LEU A 49 -18.71 5.99 -31.10
N SER A 50 -19.65 6.92 -30.92
CA SER A 50 -19.96 8.02 -31.84
C SER A 50 -18.79 8.98 -32.04
N ASP A 51 -18.06 9.33 -31.00
CA ASP A 51 -16.93 10.26 -31.07
C ASP A 51 -15.72 9.62 -31.79
N ARG A 52 -15.52 8.31 -31.64
CA ARG A 52 -14.50 7.55 -32.38
C ARG A 52 -14.81 7.49 -33.88
N VAL A 53 -16.08 7.28 -34.23
CA VAL A 53 -16.52 7.25 -35.63
C VAL A 53 -16.41 8.63 -36.26
N LEU A 54 -16.84 9.69 -35.57
CA LEU A 54 -16.70 11.08 -36.00
C LEU A 54 -15.23 11.46 -36.23
N MET A 55 -14.37 11.12 -35.29
CA MET A 55 -12.92 11.40 -35.37
C MET A 55 -12.26 10.67 -36.54
N LYS A 56 -12.64 9.40 -36.76
CA LYS A 56 -12.14 8.61 -37.92
C LYS A 56 -12.64 9.17 -39.24
N THR A 57 -13.83 9.74 -39.27
CA THR A 57 -14.41 10.39 -40.46
C THR A 57 -13.71 11.72 -40.76
N TYR A 58 -13.42 12.53 -39.73
CA TYR A 58 -12.69 13.79 -39.88
C TYR A 58 -11.22 13.58 -40.30
N LEU A 59 -10.60 12.50 -39.86
CA LEU A 59 -9.23 12.15 -40.30
C LEU A 59 -9.19 11.69 -41.76
N LYS A 60 -10.28 11.07 -42.27
CA LYS A 60 -10.38 10.66 -43.66
C LYS A 60 -10.76 11.81 -44.62
N HIS A 61 -11.47 12.81 -44.12
CA HIS A 61 -11.98 13.95 -44.88
C HIS A 61 -11.66 15.27 -44.18
N PRO A 62 -10.39 15.72 -44.17
CA PRO A 62 -9.98 16.94 -43.49
C PRO A 62 -10.65 18.21 -44.02
N GLU A 63 -11.14 18.21 -45.27
CA GLU A 63 -11.94 19.26 -45.87
C GLU A 63 -13.28 19.50 -45.15
N ALA A 64 -13.88 18.48 -44.57
CA ALA A 64 -15.14 18.58 -43.81
C ALA A 64 -14.97 19.35 -42.49
N VAL A 65 -13.76 19.40 -41.91
CA VAL A 65 -13.46 20.14 -40.67
C VAL A 65 -13.42 21.66 -40.91
N THR A 66 -13.06 22.06 -42.12
CA THR A 66 -12.99 23.49 -42.49
C THR A 66 -14.40 24.10 -42.62
N ILE A 67 -15.37 23.32 -43.04
CA ILE A 67 -16.77 23.74 -43.19
C ILE A 67 -17.44 23.94 -41.83
N LEU A 68 -17.08 23.14 -40.81
CA LEU A 68 -17.63 23.26 -39.46
C LEU A 68 -17.05 24.43 -38.64
N LYS A 69 -15.94 25.03 -39.07
CA LYS A 69 -15.35 26.21 -38.40
C LYS A 69 -16.03 27.53 -38.80
N ASP A 70 -16.72 27.57 -39.89
CA ASP A 70 -17.40 28.78 -40.39
C ASP A 70 -18.90 28.70 -40.06
N ASN A 71 -19.25 29.01 -38.80
CA ASN A 71 -20.67 29.15 -38.38
C ASN A 71 -21.47 30.16 -39.24
N LYS A 72 -20.82 31.06 -39.97
CA LYS A 72 -21.47 32.00 -40.89
C LYS A 72 -22.07 31.33 -42.12
N ASN A 73 -21.55 30.17 -42.55
CA ASN A 73 -22.12 29.41 -43.67
C ASN A 73 -23.32 28.55 -43.29
N ALA A 74 -23.46 28.17 -42.03
CA ALA A 74 -24.61 27.40 -41.52
C ALA A 74 -25.89 28.26 -41.44
N GLU A 75 -25.77 29.55 -41.19
CA GLU A 75 -26.91 30.50 -41.26
C GLU A 75 -27.35 30.78 -42.72
N LYS A 76 -26.42 30.88 -43.67
CA LYS A 76 -26.72 31.07 -45.08
C LYS A 76 -27.45 29.89 -45.73
N MET A 77 -27.22 28.66 -45.30
CA MET A 77 -27.95 27.48 -45.77
C MET A 77 -29.39 27.40 -45.26
N ARG A 78 -29.76 28.18 -44.22
CA ARG A 78 -31.16 28.25 -43.72
C ARG A 78 -32.01 29.27 -44.46
N GLU A 79 -31.42 30.24 -45.15
CA GLU A 79 -32.15 31.26 -45.89
C GLU A 79 -32.55 30.84 -47.33
N ASP A 80 -31.96 29.76 -47.87
CA ASP A 80 -32.27 29.26 -49.22
C ASP A 80 -33.37 28.15 -49.24
N GLU A 81 -34.23 28.09 -48.23
CA GLU A 81 -35.33 27.14 -48.15
C GLU A 81 -36.54 27.51 -49.01
N ASN A 82 -36.33 27.99 -50.26
CA ASN A 82 -37.37 28.14 -51.30
C ASN A 82 -37.08 27.31 -52.56
N LEU A 83 -36.54 26.11 -52.37
CA LEU A 83 -36.44 25.14 -53.44
C LEU A 83 -37.73 24.28 -53.50
N THR A 84 -38.68 24.69 -54.26
CA THR A 84 -39.77 23.80 -54.73
C THR A 84 -39.17 22.62 -55.47
N PRO A 85 -39.44 21.37 -55.09
CA PRO A 85 -38.94 20.24 -55.85
C PRO A 85 -39.60 20.14 -57.15
N ILE A 86 -38.87 20.33 -58.25
CA ILE A 86 -39.34 20.02 -59.62
C ILE A 86 -39.36 18.49 -59.73
N ILE A 87 -40.56 17.91 -59.57
CA ILE A 87 -40.78 16.49 -59.83
C ILE A 87 -41.11 16.37 -61.35
N ASN A 88 -40.05 16.16 -62.11
CA ASN A 88 -40.22 15.80 -63.53
C ASN A 88 -39.76 14.36 -63.78
N GLY A 89 -40.74 13.46 -63.95
CA GLY A 89 -40.53 12.12 -64.46
C GLY A 89 -40.88 10.99 -63.51
N PRO A 90 -41.32 9.84 -63.97
CA PRO A 90 -41.58 8.69 -63.14
C PRO A 90 -40.25 8.18 -62.55
N ALA A 91 -40.08 8.34 -61.23
CA ALA A 91 -38.97 7.81 -60.58
C ALA A 91 -38.99 6.28 -60.62
N THR A 92 -38.13 5.70 -61.43
CA THR A 92 -37.87 4.27 -61.41
C THR A 92 -37.17 4.03 -60.03
N ILE A 93 -37.93 3.50 -59.10
CA ILE A 93 -37.38 3.08 -57.80
C ILE A 93 -36.38 1.96 -58.12
N PRO A 94 -35.06 2.14 -57.87
CA PRO A 94 -34.16 1.04 -58.06
C PRO A 94 -34.57 -0.05 -57.05
N ALA A 95 -34.60 -1.31 -57.56
CA ALA A 95 -34.95 -2.46 -56.75
C ALA A 95 -34.21 -2.38 -55.42
N MET A 96 -34.95 -2.53 -54.32
CA MET A 96 -34.37 -2.58 -52.98
C MET A 96 -33.21 -3.57 -53.02
N VAL A 97 -31.99 -3.05 -52.89
CA VAL A 97 -30.84 -3.88 -52.60
C VAL A 97 -31.15 -4.53 -51.27
N ASN A 98 -31.37 -5.84 -51.30
CA ASN A 98 -31.48 -6.63 -50.08
C ASN A 98 -30.14 -6.53 -49.35
N VAL A 99 -30.01 -5.53 -48.48
CA VAL A 99 -28.88 -5.45 -47.54
C VAL A 99 -29.13 -6.61 -46.61
N PRO A 100 -28.25 -7.64 -46.59
CA PRO A 100 -28.39 -8.70 -45.59
C PRO A 100 -28.36 -8.02 -44.24
N GLU A 101 -29.40 -8.21 -43.42
CA GLU A 101 -29.36 -7.80 -42.04
C GLU A 101 -28.08 -8.43 -41.43
N PRO A 102 -27.21 -7.62 -40.79
CA PRO A 102 -26.06 -8.17 -40.09
C PRO A 102 -26.60 -9.10 -39.02
N ASP A 103 -26.32 -10.39 -39.18
CA ASP A 103 -26.66 -11.45 -38.22
C ASP A 103 -25.76 -11.34 -36.94
N ASP A 104 -25.42 -10.11 -36.60
CA ASP A 104 -24.73 -9.78 -35.40
C ASP A 104 -25.71 -9.91 -34.21
N LYS A 105 -25.85 -11.12 -33.72
CA LYS A 105 -26.36 -11.34 -32.39
C LYS A 105 -25.44 -10.57 -31.47
N VAL A 106 -25.85 -9.39 -31.03
CA VAL A 106 -25.19 -8.65 -29.97
C VAL A 106 -25.35 -9.50 -28.73
N GLU A 107 -24.35 -10.37 -28.45
CA GLU A 107 -24.22 -11.02 -27.17
C GLU A 107 -23.93 -9.93 -26.15
N MET A 108 -24.95 -9.55 -25.38
CA MET A 108 -24.76 -8.72 -24.21
C MET A 108 -23.94 -9.55 -23.20
N VAL A 109 -22.64 -9.37 -23.20
CA VAL A 109 -21.76 -9.91 -22.17
C VAL A 109 -22.06 -9.14 -20.90
N ILE A 110 -22.98 -9.65 -20.09
CA ILE A 110 -23.23 -9.14 -18.75
C ILE A 110 -22.03 -9.57 -17.90
N THR A 111 -21.02 -8.73 -17.81
CA THR A 111 -19.90 -8.93 -16.88
C THR A 111 -20.44 -8.82 -15.46
N LYS A 112 -20.42 -9.92 -14.72
CA LYS A 112 -20.77 -9.91 -13.31
C LYS A 112 -19.81 -8.95 -12.57
N PRO A 113 -20.30 -8.03 -11.73
CA PRO A 113 -19.44 -7.11 -11.02
C PRO A 113 -18.47 -7.89 -10.14
N ASN A 114 -17.18 -7.62 -10.29
CA ASN A 114 -16.16 -8.17 -9.41
C ASN A 114 -16.03 -7.24 -8.18
N PHE A 115 -16.37 -7.77 -7.01
CA PHE A 115 -16.27 -7.06 -5.73
C PHE A 115 -14.94 -7.32 -5.01
N TRP A 116 -14.07 -8.15 -5.59
CA TRP A 116 -12.76 -8.47 -5.05
C TRP A 116 -11.69 -7.56 -5.66
N THR A 117 -10.78 -7.11 -4.82
CA THR A 117 -9.58 -6.37 -5.22
C THR A 117 -8.35 -7.07 -4.67
N PHE A 118 -7.33 -7.21 -5.51
CA PHE A 118 -6.03 -7.73 -5.12
C PHE A 118 -4.99 -6.62 -5.26
N SER A 119 -4.06 -6.53 -4.31
CA SER A 119 -2.87 -5.70 -4.42
C SER A 119 -1.68 -6.40 -3.75
N GLY A 120 -0.49 -6.15 -4.27
CA GLY A 120 0.74 -6.71 -3.76
C GLY A 120 1.89 -5.70 -3.79
N ASP A 121 2.53 -5.55 -2.63
CA ASP A 121 3.75 -4.73 -2.49
C ASP A 121 4.93 -5.66 -2.20
N TYR A 122 5.98 -5.56 -3.00
CA TYR A 122 7.19 -6.36 -2.89
C TYR A 122 8.38 -5.44 -2.72
N SER A 123 9.25 -5.71 -1.77
CA SER A 123 10.49 -4.97 -1.61
C SER A 123 11.65 -5.88 -1.28
N LEU A 124 12.79 -5.61 -1.91
CA LEU A 124 14.06 -6.27 -1.64
C LEU A 124 15.12 -5.19 -1.44
N GLN A 125 15.83 -5.27 -0.33
CA GLN A 125 16.85 -4.33 0.06
C GLN A 125 18.13 -5.11 0.37
N PHE A 126 19.25 -4.62 -0.11
CA PHE A 126 20.56 -5.19 0.11
C PHE A 126 21.52 -4.11 0.58
N MET A 127 22.32 -4.41 1.59
CA MET A 127 23.37 -3.55 2.08
C MET A 127 24.64 -4.37 2.28
N GLN A 128 25.75 -3.84 1.80
CA GLN A 128 27.07 -4.43 1.97
C GLN A 128 28.02 -3.36 2.48
N ASN A 129 28.79 -3.72 3.50
CA ASN A 129 29.94 -2.97 3.96
C ASN A 129 31.13 -3.93 4.01
N TYR A 130 32.18 -3.64 3.26
CA TYR A 130 33.42 -4.39 3.26
C TYR A 130 34.56 -3.53 3.78
N ILE A 131 35.27 -4.02 4.79
CA ILE A 131 36.43 -3.38 5.39
C ILE A 131 37.59 -4.37 5.30
N SER A 132 38.68 -3.98 4.67
CA SER A 132 39.85 -4.83 4.53
C SER A 132 40.55 -5.00 5.89
N PRO A 133 41.19 -6.14 6.16
CA PRO A 133 41.87 -6.41 7.43
C PRO A 133 42.98 -5.41 7.81
N ASN A 134 43.53 -4.71 6.81
CA ASN A 134 44.59 -3.69 6.97
C ASN A 134 44.06 -2.26 6.94
N TRP A 135 42.75 -2.05 7.12
CA TRP A 135 42.19 -0.70 7.19
C TRP A 135 42.75 0.04 8.41
N HIS A 136 43.06 1.33 8.28
CA HIS A 136 43.75 2.13 9.30
C HIS A 136 42.98 2.32 10.61
N THR A 137 41.67 2.05 10.63
CA THR A 137 40.82 2.08 11.83
C THR A 137 40.12 0.74 12.00
N SER A 138 39.65 0.44 13.22
CA SER A 138 38.87 -0.76 13.48
C SER A 138 37.54 -0.74 12.72
N GLY A 139 37.07 -1.89 12.28
CA GLY A 139 35.80 -2.06 11.59
C GLY A 139 35.56 -3.53 11.26
N ASN A 140 34.29 -3.88 10.99
CA ASN A 140 33.91 -5.23 10.59
C ASN A 140 33.09 -5.19 9.31
N SER A 141 33.37 -6.11 8.40
CA SER A 141 32.57 -6.32 7.21
C SER A 141 31.20 -6.86 7.60
N ASN A 142 30.16 -6.40 6.90
CA ASN A 142 28.82 -6.92 7.10
C ASN A 142 28.02 -6.93 5.78
N TYR A 143 27.09 -7.87 5.71
CA TYR A 143 26.17 -8.04 4.60
C TYR A 143 24.76 -8.15 5.19
N SER A 144 23.82 -7.38 4.67
CA SER A 144 22.42 -7.42 5.10
C SER A 144 21.49 -7.47 3.89
N MET A 145 20.47 -8.30 4.01
CA MET A 145 19.41 -8.42 3.02
C MET A 145 18.06 -8.39 3.75
N LEU A 146 17.11 -7.61 3.25
CA LEU A 146 15.73 -7.57 3.75
C LEU A 146 14.76 -7.76 2.58
N GLY A 147 14.00 -8.83 2.62
CA GLY A 147 12.84 -9.07 1.78
C GLY A 147 11.56 -8.77 2.54
N ALA A 148 10.62 -8.07 1.91
CA ALA A 148 9.28 -7.87 2.44
C ALA A 148 8.23 -8.02 1.35
N VAL A 149 7.14 -8.70 1.69
CA VAL A 149 5.98 -8.96 0.82
C VAL A 149 4.73 -8.62 1.61
N THR A 150 3.88 -7.79 1.02
CA THR A 150 2.54 -7.51 1.56
C THR A 150 1.51 -7.83 0.48
N LEU A 151 0.62 -8.76 0.76
CA LEU A 151 -0.47 -9.14 -0.12
C LEU A 151 -1.79 -8.74 0.53
N GLN A 152 -2.68 -8.12 -0.25
CA GLN A 152 -4.01 -7.75 0.19
C GLN A 152 -5.04 -8.33 -0.78
N TYR A 153 -6.08 -8.95 -0.23
CA TYR A 153 -7.17 -9.51 -0.99
C TYR A 153 -8.49 -9.13 -0.32
N ASN A 154 -9.12 -8.08 -0.83
CA ASN A 154 -10.22 -7.42 -0.16
C ASN A 154 -11.53 -7.57 -0.96
N TYR A 155 -12.61 -7.86 -0.25
CA TYR A 155 -13.96 -7.90 -0.78
C TYR A 155 -14.77 -6.69 -0.30
N ASN A 156 -15.45 -6.02 -1.23
CA ASN A 156 -16.34 -4.92 -0.89
C ASN A 156 -17.57 -4.92 -1.81
N ASN A 157 -18.72 -5.31 -1.29
CA ASN A 157 -19.97 -5.32 -2.06
C ASN A 157 -20.55 -3.93 -2.31
N LYS A 158 -19.85 -2.86 -1.88
CA LYS A 158 -20.25 -1.45 -1.99
C LYS A 158 -21.61 -1.11 -1.36
N GLN A 159 -22.19 -2.05 -0.63
CA GLN A 159 -23.45 -1.87 0.11
C GLN A 159 -23.17 -1.84 1.61
N ARG A 160 -22.96 -3.01 2.22
CA ARG A 160 -22.85 -3.14 3.68
C ARG A 160 -21.70 -3.99 4.18
N ILE A 161 -21.12 -4.82 3.33
CA ILE A 161 -20.13 -5.84 3.73
C ILE A 161 -18.77 -5.49 3.14
N LYS A 162 -17.75 -5.46 4.01
CA LYS A 162 -16.34 -5.43 3.64
C LYS A 162 -15.63 -6.58 4.33
N TRP A 163 -14.74 -7.23 3.61
CA TRP A 163 -13.89 -8.28 4.13
C TRP A 163 -12.46 -8.02 3.65
N ASP A 164 -11.66 -7.50 4.55
CA ASP A 164 -10.30 -7.09 4.28
C ASP A 164 -9.34 -8.19 4.77
N ASN A 165 -8.45 -8.65 3.89
CA ASN A 165 -7.44 -9.66 4.18
C ASN A 165 -6.07 -9.10 3.82
N LYS A 166 -5.11 -9.21 4.74
CA LYS A 166 -3.73 -8.75 4.57
C LYS A 166 -2.76 -9.78 5.09
N LEU A 167 -1.83 -10.21 4.24
CA LEU A 167 -0.69 -11.05 4.61
C LEU A 167 0.59 -10.22 4.49
N GLU A 168 1.31 -10.11 5.60
CA GLU A 168 2.59 -9.42 5.69
C GLU A 168 3.68 -10.42 6.01
N MET A 169 4.71 -10.47 5.19
CA MET A 169 5.88 -11.31 5.36
C MET A 169 7.13 -10.46 5.27
N LYS A 170 8.02 -10.56 6.27
CA LYS A 170 9.30 -9.87 6.29
C LYS A 170 10.37 -10.85 6.76
N LEU A 171 11.49 -10.89 6.03
CA LEU A 171 12.66 -11.66 6.43
C LEU A 171 13.92 -10.86 6.13
N GLY A 172 14.60 -10.45 7.18
CA GLY A 172 15.89 -9.78 7.14
C GLY A 172 16.98 -10.69 7.65
N LEU A 173 18.07 -10.78 6.92
CA LEU A 173 19.26 -11.55 7.28
C LEU A 173 20.47 -10.61 7.37
N LEU A 174 21.29 -10.81 8.38
CA LEU A 174 22.55 -10.11 8.58
C LEU A 174 23.67 -11.12 8.80
N SER A 175 24.77 -10.90 8.12
CA SER A 175 26.04 -11.56 8.36
C SER A 175 27.08 -10.51 8.72
N THR A 176 27.85 -10.73 9.79
CA THR A 176 28.92 -9.83 10.21
C THR A 176 30.13 -10.65 10.68
N GLU A 177 31.32 -10.20 10.36
CA GLU A 177 32.57 -10.81 10.83
C GLU A 177 32.73 -10.73 12.34
N ALA A 178 32.06 -9.78 13.01
CA ALA A 178 32.05 -9.66 14.45
C ALA A 178 31.31 -10.80 15.18
N ASP A 179 30.47 -11.57 14.46
CA ASP A 179 29.77 -12.74 15.00
C ASP A 179 30.49 -14.01 14.60
N THR A 180 31.26 -14.55 15.50
CA THR A 180 32.06 -15.78 15.27
C THR A 180 31.27 -17.07 15.42
N ILE A 181 30.07 -16.99 16.06
CA ILE A 181 29.22 -18.16 16.34
C ILE A 181 28.15 -18.30 15.25
N ASN A 182 27.51 -17.20 14.84
CA ASN A 182 26.38 -17.22 13.95
C ASN A 182 26.72 -16.55 12.60
N LYS A 183 26.88 -17.33 11.53
CA LYS A 183 27.16 -16.80 10.19
C LYS A 183 26.05 -15.88 9.68
N PHE A 184 24.78 -16.23 9.98
CA PHE A 184 23.61 -15.46 9.64
C PHE A 184 22.67 -15.35 10.84
N LYS A 185 22.11 -14.17 11.04
CA LYS A 185 21.08 -13.92 12.03
C LYS A 185 19.95 -13.10 11.42
N THR A 186 18.77 -13.22 12.00
CA THR A 186 17.60 -12.46 11.58
C THR A 186 17.64 -11.05 12.17
N THR A 187 17.34 -10.04 11.34
CA THR A 187 17.16 -8.63 11.75
C THR A 187 15.69 -8.24 11.78
N GLU A 188 14.94 -8.78 10.83
CA GLU A 188 13.49 -8.72 10.72
C GLU A 188 12.97 -10.12 10.52
N ASP A 189 11.92 -10.51 11.20
CA ASP A 189 11.30 -11.81 11.02
C ASP A 189 9.82 -11.72 11.40
N LEU A 190 8.93 -11.79 10.43
CA LEU A 190 7.50 -11.62 10.64
C LEU A 190 6.71 -12.35 9.57
N ILE A 191 5.76 -13.16 10.01
CA ILE A 191 4.59 -13.60 9.22
C ILE A 191 3.38 -13.07 9.98
N ARG A 192 2.57 -12.20 9.38
CA ARG A 192 1.36 -11.69 10.01
C ARG A 192 0.20 -11.75 9.02
N TYR A 193 -0.84 -12.47 9.39
CA TYR A 193 -2.10 -12.49 8.67
C TYR A 193 -3.15 -11.74 9.45
N THR A 194 -3.74 -10.74 8.83
CA THR A 194 -4.84 -9.96 9.40
C THR A 194 -6.06 -10.13 8.51
N THR A 195 -7.18 -10.55 9.08
CA THR A 195 -8.46 -10.58 8.39
C THR A 195 -9.51 -9.84 9.21
N GLN A 196 -10.32 -9.03 8.56
CA GLN A 196 -11.36 -8.24 9.20
C GLN A 196 -12.65 -8.28 8.38
N LEU A 197 -13.69 -8.82 8.98
CA LEU A 197 -15.04 -8.76 8.45
C LEU A 197 -15.76 -7.56 9.06
N SER A 198 -16.34 -6.71 8.21
CA SER A 198 -16.98 -5.45 8.62
C SER A 198 -18.39 -5.35 8.03
N LEU A 199 -19.38 -5.09 8.89
CA LEU A 199 -20.77 -4.87 8.52
C LEU A 199 -21.14 -3.41 8.81
N GLN A 200 -21.59 -2.67 7.79
CA GLN A 200 -21.91 -1.26 7.95
C GLN A 200 -23.05 -1.06 8.94
N ALA A 201 -22.78 -0.28 9.99
CA ALA A 201 -23.76 0.14 10.98
C ALA A 201 -24.36 1.50 10.60
N TYR A 202 -23.51 2.53 10.45
CA TYR A 202 -23.95 3.90 10.10
C TYR A 202 -22.82 4.69 9.45
N LYS A 203 -23.01 5.21 8.26
CA LYS A 203 -22.03 6.00 7.50
C LYS A 203 -20.65 5.29 7.42
N GLN A 204 -19.65 5.79 8.15
CA GLN A 204 -18.28 5.27 8.19
C GLN A 204 -18.03 4.28 9.35
N TRP A 205 -19.06 4.01 10.18
CA TRP A 205 -19.00 3.07 11.27
C TRP A 205 -19.47 1.68 10.85
N TYR A 206 -18.70 0.66 11.25
CA TYR A 206 -18.96 -0.75 10.96
C TYR A 206 -18.86 -1.58 12.23
N TYR A 207 -19.73 -2.55 12.42
CA TYR A 207 -19.46 -3.67 13.32
C TYR A 207 -18.33 -4.50 12.69
N ALA A 208 -17.33 -4.85 13.46
CA ALA A 208 -16.16 -5.54 12.96
C ALA A 208 -15.77 -6.71 13.82
N ALA A 209 -15.42 -7.81 13.14
CA ALA A 209 -14.70 -8.94 13.71
C ALA A 209 -13.33 -9.00 13.05
N GLN A 210 -12.25 -8.91 13.82
CA GLN A 210 -10.87 -8.95 13.34
C GLN A 210 -10.15 -10.13 13.95
N LEU A 211 -9.37 -10.84 13.12
CA LEU A 211 -8.42 -11.85 13.55
C LEU A 211 -7.03 -11.45 13.05
N ILE A 212 -6.06 -11.44 13.96
CA ILE A 212 -4.65 -11.25 13.67
C ILE A 212 -3.91 -12.49 14.14
N ALA A 213 -3.20 -13.15 13.23
CA ALA A 213 -2.31 -14.26 13.55
C ALA A 213 -0.89 -13.88 13.15
N SER A 214 0.08 -14.06 14.03
CA SER A 214 1.47 -13.79 13.71
C SER A 214 2.45 -14.82 14.27
N THR A 215 3.54 -15.04 13.53
CA THR A 215 4.67 -15.87 13.89
C THR A 215 5.91 -15.41 13.12
N GLN A 216 6.96 -16.22 13.11
CA GLN A 216 8.25 -15.95 12.49
C GLN A 216 8.65 -17.10 11.55
N PHE A 217 9.61 -16.85 10.64
CA PHE A 217 10.14 -17.86 9.74
C PHE A 217 11.27 -18.67 10.36
N ALA A 218 12.16 -17.99 11.11
CA ALA A 218 13.46 -18.52 11.45
C ALA A 218 13.83 -18.29 12.92
N LYS A 219 14.98 -18.83 13.30
CA LYS A 219 15.51 -18.70 14.65
C LYS A 219 16.11 -17.33 14.86
N GLY A 220 15.57 -16.59 15.84
CA GLY A 220 16.16 -15.35 16.34
C GLY A 220 17.35 -15.63 17.25
N ARG A 221 18.48 -14.95 17.00
CA ARG A 221 19.72 -15.08 17.79
C ARG A 221 20.34 -13.71 18.07
N LYS A 222 21.11 -13.60 19.15
CA LYS A 222 21.93 -12.41 19.45
C LYS A 222 23.37 -12.61 18.93
N ASN A 223 24.11 -11.51 18.84
CA ASN A 223 25.53 -11.55 18.48
C ASN A 223 26.33 -12.40 19.45
N ASN A 224 27.19 -13.28 18.91
CA ASN A 224 28.10 -14.13 19.69
C ASN A 224 27.39 -14.94 20.78
N ASP A 225 26.12 -15.30 20.56
CA ASP A 225 25.31 -16.06 21.50
C ASP A 225 24.72 -17.30 20.79
N PRO A 226 24.98 -18.52 21.29
CA PRO A 226 24.43 -19.74 20.72
C PRO A 226 22.93 -19.92 21.05
N ASN A 227 22.40 -19.16 22.02
CA ASN A 227 21.03 -19.30 22.49
C ASN A 227 20.04 -18.85 21.43
N ILE A 228 18.90 -19.51 21.40
CA ILE A 228 17.77 -19.19 20.53
C ILE A 228 16.79 -18.34 21.36
N TYR A 229 16.40 -17.20 20.82
CA TYR A 229 15.53 -16.22 21.47
C TYR A 229 14.11 -16.22 20.90
N SER A 230 13.95 -16.75 19.69
CA SER A 230 12.67 -16.98 19.03
C SER A 230 12.85 -18.05 17.96
N ASP A 231 11.76 -18.73 17.59
CA ASP A 231 11.77 -19.77 16.56
C ASP A 231 10.41 -19.78 15.83
N PHE A 232 10.28 -20.53 14.74
CA PHE A 232 8.98 -20.76 14.11
C PHE A 232 7.97 -21.29 15.16
N MET A 233 6.77 -20.70 15.22
CA MET A 233 5.73 -21.00 16.22
C MET A 233 6.20 -20.79 17.69
N SER A 234 7.24 -19.99 17.90
CA SER A 234 7.74 -19.64 19.25
C SER A 234 8.18 -18.17 19.29
N PRO A 235 7.21 -17.20 19.42
CA PRO A 235 5.80 -17.39 19.66
C PRO A 235 4.95 -17.50 18.36
N PHE A 236 3.82 -18.14 18.42
CA PHE A 236 2.66 -17.92 17.59
C PHE A 236 1.62 -17.14 18.40
N THR A 237 1.16 -16.01 17.91
CA THR A 237 0.13 -15.21 18.57
C THR A 237 -1.11 -15.14 17.69
N LEU A 238 -2.27 -15.25 18.32
CA LEU A 238 -3.56 -15.09 17.66
C LEU A 238 -4.43 -14.15 18.50
N ASN A 239 -4.95 -13.12 17.86
CA ASN A 239 -5.87 -12.19 18.48
C ASN A 239 -7.18 -12.20 17.71
N LEU A 240 -8.27 -12.50 18.38
CA LEU A 240 -9.63 -12.43 17.84
C LEU A 240 -10.40 -11.33 18.58
N SER A 241 -10.83 -10.31 17.84
CA SER A 241 -11.41 -9.10 18.40
C SER A 241 -12.76 -8.79 17.79
N LEU A 242 -13.71 -8.37 18.64
CA LEU A 242 -15.04 -7.95 18.25
C LEU A 242 -15.28 -6.51 18.72
N GLY A 243 -15.74 -5.65 17.81
CA GLY A 243 -15.95 -4.27 18.14
C GLY A 243 -16.51 -3.42 17.00
N MET A 244 -16.15 -2.15 17.01
CA MET A 244 -16.54 -1.19 15.99
C MET A 244 -15.34 -0.65 15.25
N ASN A 245 -15.44 -0.59 13.94
CA ASN A 245 -14.44 -0.04 13.06
C ASN A 245 -14.94 1.27 12.43
N TYR A 246 -14.13 2.32 12.51
CA TYR A 246 -14.37 3.58 11.84
C TYR A 246 -13.43 3.67 10.61
N VAL A 247 -14.02 3.84 9.43
CA VAL A 247 -13.26 4.01 8.19
C VAL A 247 -12.89 5.47 8.01
N VAL A 248 -11.61 5.75 7.97
CA VAL A 248 -11.06 7.08 7.71
C VAL A 248 -10.86 7.24 6.20
N ASP A 249 -11.50 8.24 5.61
CA ASP A 249 -11.32 8.65 4.22
C ASP A 249 -11.51 10.16 4.13
N ILE A 250 -10.41 10.90 4.27
CA ILE A 250 -10.42 12.36 4.31
C ILE A 250 -9.37 12.93 3.36
N TRP A 251 -9.48 14.22 3.06
CA TRP A 251 -8.58 14.97 2.18
C TRP A 251 -8.49 14.34 0.77
N ASN A 252 -9.64 14.01 0.16
CA ASN A 252 -9.71 13.39 -1.16
C ASN A 252 -8.84 12.11 -1.25
N LYS A 253 -9.01 11.20 -0.27
CA LYS A 253 -8.27 9.93 -0.15
C LYS A 253 -6.75 10.08 0.09
N LYS A 254 -6.30 11.26 0.49
CA LYS A 254 -4.90 11.43 0.91
C LYS A 254 -4.62 10.81 2.26
N LEU A 255 -5.59 10.80 3.17
CA LEU A 255 -5.53 10.08 4.45
C LEU A 255 -6.63 9.04 4.48
N THR A 256 -6.24 7.79 4.47
CA THR A 256 -7.16 6.63 4.49
C THR A 256 -6.75 5.64 5.55
N GLY A 257 -7.71 4.86 6.03
CA GLY A 257 -7.41 3.78 6.97
C GLY A 257 -8.59 3.37 7.81
N ASN A 258 -8.29 2.72 8.93
CA ASN A 258 -9.28 2.14 9.81
C ASN A 258 -8.88 2.38 11.28
N ILE A 259 -9.87 2.60 12.13
CA ILE A 259 -9.74 2.68 13.58
C ILE A 259 -10.68 1.63 14.17
N LEU A 260 -10.13 0.53 14.64
CA LEU A 260 -10.87 -0.54 15.32
C LEU A 260 -10.79 -0.33 16.83
N LEU A 261 -11.97 -0.24 17.45
CA LEU A 261 -12.17 -0.22 18.90
C LEU A 261 -12.88 -1.52 19.27
N ALA A 262 -12.18 -2.46 19.87
CA ALA A 262 -12.67 -3.78 20.22
C ALA A 262 -12.67 -3.95 21.76
N PRO A 263 -13.81 -3.73 22.43
CA PRO A 263 -13.93 -3.93 23.87
C PRO A 263 -13.82 -5.40 24.27
N LEU A 264 -14.07 -6.32 23.32
CA LEU A 264 -13.92 -7.75 23.53
C LEU A 264 -12.83 -8.28 22.59
N SER A 265 -11.74 -8.73 23.16
CA SER A 265 -10.60 -9.31 22.45
C SER A 265 -10.10 -10.54 23.20
N TYR A 266 -9.93 -11.63 22.47
CA TYR A 266 -9.32 -12.85 22.96
C TYR A 266 -7.92 -12.96 22.38
N TYR A 267 -6.92 -13.05 23.24
CA TYR A 267 -5.52 -13.18 22.88
C TYR A 267 -5.00 -14.55 23.26
N TYR A 268 -4.36 -15.22 22.32
CA TYR A 268 -3.80 -16.56 22.46
C TYR A 268 -2.34 -16.53 22.06
N THR A 269 -1.46 -16.97 22.96
CA THR A 269 -0.04 -17.16 22.68
C THR A 269 0.27 -18.65 22.74
N TYR A 270 0.95 -19.17 21.74
CA TYR A 270 1.46 -20.52 21.69
C TYR A 270 2.99 -20.48 21.51
N VAL A 271 3.69 -21.32 22.24
CA VAL A 271 5.15 -21.47 22.21
C VAL A 271 5.50 -22.93 22.05
N ASP A 272 6.00 -23.29 20.86
CA ASP A 272 6.40 -24.67 20.57
C ASP A 272 7.62 -25.10 21.40
N ARG A 273 8.60 -24.20 21.52
CA ARG A 273 9.85 -24.42 22.27
C ARG A 273 9.67 -24.04 23.74
N LEU A 274 9.45 -25.02 24.62
CA LEU A 274 9.23 -24.82 26.06
C LEU A 274 10.30 -23.94 26.75
N ALA A 275 11.55 -24.01 26.31
CA ALA A 275 12.62 -23.18 26.85
C ALA A 275 12.42 -21.67 26.62
N LEU A 276 11.48 -21.29 25.74
CA LEU A 276 11.11 -19.91 25.45
C LEU A 276 9.77 -19.50 26.10
N ALA A 277 9.08 -20.42 26.78
CA ALA A 277 7.73 -20.20 27.30
C ALA A 277 7.68 -18.96 28.21
N THR A 278 8.51 -18.91 29.23
CA THR A 278 8.57 -17.80 30.21
C THR A 278 8.91 -16.47 29.57
N ARG A 279 9.73 -16.48 28.51
CA ARG A 279 10.09 -15.27 27.75
C ARG A 279 8.88 -14.59 27.11
N PHE A 280 7.89 -15.37 26.70
CA PHE A 280 6.66 -14.89 26.04
C PHE A 280 5.44 -14.88 26.98
N GLY A 281 5.70 -14.82 28.30
CA GLY A 281 4.66 -14.73 29.32
C GLY A 281 3.89 -16.02 29.57
N VAL A 282 4.29 -17.15 28.95
CA VAL A 282 3.69 -18.47 29.18
C VAL A 282 4.35 -19.11 30.39
N ASP A 283 3.55 -19.68 31.28
CA ASP A 283 4.04 -20.38 32.47
C ASP A 283 5.06 -21.47 32.12
N GLU A 284 6.03 -21.68 33.01
CA GLU A 284 7.02 -22.74 32.85
C GLU A 284 6.36 -24.11 32.66
N GLY A 285 6.79 -24.84 31.64
CA GLY A 285 6.25 -26.16 31.29
C GLY A 285 4.92 -26.15 30.54
N LYS A 286 4.34 -24.98 30.26
CA LYS A 286 3.16 -24.84 29.40
C LYS A 286 3.54 -24.34 28.00
N HIS A 287 2.70 -24.68 27.04
CA HIS A 287 2.85 -24.22 25.63
C HIS A 287 1.95 -23.04 25.29
N SER A 288 0.98 -22.71 26.10
CA SER A 288 -0.06 -21.73 25.72
C SER A 288 -0.47 -20.84 26.87
N LEU A 289 -0.84 -19.61 26.49
CA LEU A 289 -1.45 -18.59 27.33
C LEU A 289 -2.74 -18.11 26.67
N HIS A 290 -3.76 -17.84 27.47
CA HIS A 290 -5.07 -17.36 27.03
C HIS A 290 -5.44 -16.13 27.83
N ASP A 291 -5.71 -15.04 27.16
CA ASP A 291 -6.12 -13.78 27.77
C ASP A 291 -7.38 -13.22 27.12
N ILE A 292 -8.19 -12.56 27.93
CA ILE A 292 -9.36 -11.80 27.47
C ILE A 292 -9.18 -10.36 27.90
N GLY A 293 -9.38 -9.44 26.98
CA GLY A 293 -9.18 -8.03 27.24
C GLY A 293 -9.85 -7.14 26.19
N SER A 294 -9.28 -5.95 26.02
CA SER A 294 -9.70 -4.97 25.03
C SER A 294 -8.55 -4.64 24.09
N LEU A 295 -8.90 -4.31 22.85
CA LEU A 295 -7.95 -3.99 21.80
C LEU A 295 -8.33 -2.69 21.09
N ILE A 296 -7.31 -1.86 20.79
CA ILE A 296 -7.42 -0.75 19.84
C ILE A 296 -6.40 -1.02 18.73
N ASN A 297 -6.85 -0.99 17.49
CA ASN A 297 -5.98 -1.15 16.32
C ASN A 297 -6.29 -0.03 15.31
N ILE A 298 -5.32 0.87 15.11
CA ILE A 298 -5.41 2.01 14.22
C ILE A 298 -4.42 1.79 13.09
N GLY A 299 -4.91 1.72 11.87
CA GLY A 299 -4.05 1.64 10.67
C GLY A 299 -4.39 2.79 9.74
N LEU A 300 -3.43 3.70 9.51
CA LEU A 300 -3.62 4.86 8.64
C LEU A 300 -2.53 4.89 7.57
N VAL A 301 -2.92 5.35 6.40
CA VAL A 301 -2.03 5.63 5.28
C VAL A 301 -2.22 7.08 4.88
N TRP A 302 -1.17 7.87 5.00
CA TRP A 302 -1.16 9.26 4.59
C TRP A 302 -0.23 9.48 3.39
N LYS A 303 -0.76 10.11 2.34
CA LYS A 303 -0.04 10.48 1.12
C LYS A 303 -0.02 12.01 1.00
N PRO A 304 0.90 12.70 1.70
CA PRO A 304 1.00 14.16 1.62
C PRO A 304 1.39 14.64 0.22
N ALA A 305 2.18 13.84 -0.50
CA ALA A 305 2.60 14.06 -1.88
C ALA A 305 2.59 12.72 -2.65
N ASP A 306 2.63 12.77 -3.99
CA ASP A 306 2.56 11.58 -4.85
C ASP A 306 3.75 10.61 -4.63
N ASN A 307 4.88 11.16 -4.19
CA ASN A 307 6.12 10.42 -3.94
C ASN A 307 6.38 10.11 -2.46
N ILE A 308 5.46 10.46 -1.57
CA ILE A 308 5.59 10.23 -0.13
C ILE A 308 4.37 9.46 0.37
N LYS A 309 4.62 8.30 0.98
CA LYS A 309 3.60 7.49 1.62
C LYS A 309 4.02 7.23 3.06
N TRP A 310 3.24 7.69 4.02
CA TRP A 310 3.42 7.38 5.43
C TRP A 310 2.34 6.39 5.86
N GLU A 311 2.77 5.22 6.30
CA GLU A 311 1.93 4.18 6.88
C GLU A 311 2.19 4.12 8.38
N THR A 312 1.14 4.22 9.17
CA THR A 312 1.23 4.11 10.62
C THR A 312 0.24 3.06 11.12
N ARG A 313 0.71 2.20 12.01
CA ARG A 313 -0.11 1.22 12.72
C ARG A 313 0.11 1.37 14.21
N PHE A 314 -0.92 1.74 14.93
CA PHE A 314 -0.94 1.75 16.39
C PHE A 314 -1.82 0.59 16.86
N TYR A 315 -1.23 -0.29 17.63
CA TYR A 315 -1.88 -1.46 18.22
C TYR A 315 -1.69 -1.42 19.72
N THR A 316 -2.75 -1.60 20.48
CA THR A 316 -2.67 -1.81 21.92
C THR A 316 -3.68 -2.85 22.36
N PHE A 317 -3.22 -3.78 23.19
CA PHE A 317 -4.03 -4.78 23.86
C PHE A 317 -3.82 -4.64 25.37
N SER A 318 -4.89 -4.80 26.13
CA SER A 318 -4.83 -4.88 27.60
C SER A 318 -5.85 -5.88 28.11
N ASN A 319 -5.41 -6.74 29.01
CA ASN A 319 -6.30 -7.58 29.82
C ASN A 319 -6.59 -6.97 31.19
N TYR A 320 -6.33 -5.65 31.33
CA TYR A 320 -6.48 -4.86 32.56
C TYR A 320 -5.47 -5.18 33.67
N SER A 321 -4.62 -6.18 33.49
CA SER A 321 -3.48 -6.50 34.38
C SER A 321 -2.16 -6.07 33.78
N TYR A 322 -2.04 -6.12 32.46
CA TYR A 322 -0.88 -5.64 31.69
C TYR A 322 -1.34 -4.92 30.40
N VAL A 323 -0.40 -4.18 29.80
CA VAL A 323 -0.62 -3.44 28.57
C VAL A 323 0.49 -3.74 27.58
N GLN A 324 0.10 -4.15 26.38
CA GLN A 324 0.97 -4.24 25.23
C GLN A 324 0.65 -3.10 24.26
N LEU A 325 1.67 -2.35 23.83
CA LEU A 325 1.54 -1.25 22.89
C LEU A 325 2.61 -1.39 21.81
N GLU A 326 2.19 -1.29 20.57
CA GLU A 326 3.04 -1.29 19.39
C GLU A 326 2.68 -0.12 18.48
N TRP A 327 3.67 0.66 18.07
CA TRP A 327 3.44 1.76 17.15
C TRP A 327 4.41 1.70 15.98
N GLU A 328 3.99 1.01 14.93
CA GLU A 328 4.77 0.87 13.70
C GLU A 328 4.55 2.09 12.80
N ASN A 329 5.62 2.75 12.40
CA ASN A 329 5.62 3.84 11.44
C ASN A 329 6.55 3.51 10.29
N THR A 330 6.09 3.70 9.07
CA THR A 330 6.89 3.49 7.87
C THR A 330 6.65 4.66 6.91
N ILE A 331 7.71 5.38 6.58
CA ILE A 331 7.67 6.46 5.60
C ILE A 331 8.44 5.98 4.36
N ASN A 332 7.75 5.91 3.24
CA ASN A 332 8.32 5.55 1.95
C ASN A 332 8.47 6.82 1.10
N PHE A 333 9.68 7.07 0.64
CA PHE A 333 10.02 8.12 -0.31
C PHE A 333 10.33 7.46 -1.65
N GLN A 334 9.48 7.64 -2.64
CA GLN A 334 9.65 7.06 -3.97
C GLN A 334 10.32 8.07 -4.91
N PHE A 335 11.55 7.79 -5.35
CA PHE A 335 12.29 8.65 -6.28
C PHE A 335 11.88 8.38 -7.73
N ASN A 336 11.64 7.14 -8.07
CA ASN A 336 11.15 6.71 -9.37
C ASN A 336 10.38 5.38 -9.23
N ARG A 337 9.98 4.77 -10.35
CA ARG A 337 9.18 3.53 -10.40
C ARG A 337 9.86 2.32 -9.69
N TYR A 338 11.18 2.34 -9.51
CA TYR A 338 11.95 1.20 -9.01
C TYR A 338 12.75 1.50 -7.74
N ILE A 339 13.08 2.77 -7.48
CA ILE A 339 13.96 3.15 -6.37
C ILE A 339 13.15 3.89 -5.32
N SER A 340 13.24 3.40 -4.09
CA SER A 340 12.62 4.03 -2.93
C SER A 340 13.54 4.00 -1.72
N THR A 341 13.35 4.98 -0.84
CA THR A 341 13.91 4.97 0.52
C THR A 341 12.80 4.71 1.51
N LYS A 342 13.08 3.86 2.47
CA LYS A 342 12.15 3.49 3.53
C LYS A 342 12.76 3.83 4.88
N LEU A 343 12.06 4.66 5.65
CA LEU A 343 12.34 4.93 7.04
C LEU A 343 11.27 4.25 7.89
N SER A 344 11.69 3.40 8.82
CA SER A 344 10.78 2.74 9.76
C SER A 344 11.17 3.11 11.18
N PHE A 345 10.19 3.41 12.02
CA PHE A 345 10.33 3.76 13.42
C PHE A 345 9.24 3.01 14.21
N TYR A 346 9.68 2.15 15.14
CA TYR A 346 8.83 1.20 15.85
C TYR A 346 9.09 1.23 17.35
N PRO A 347 8.45 2.13 18.12
CA PRO A 347 8.39 2.03 19.56
C PRO A 347 7.42 0.93 20.01
N ARG A 348 7.80 0.16 21.01
CA ARG A 348 7.01 -0.90 21.64
C ARG A 348 7.08 -0.76 23.14
N PHE A 349 5.99 -0.99 23.82
CA PHE A 349 5.89 -1.12 25.27
C PHE A 349 5.18 -2.43 25.58
N ASP A 350 5.73 -3.21 26.49
CA ASP A 350 5.13 -4.47 26.93
C ASP A 350 5.56 -4.73 28.37
N ASP A 351 4.63 -4.64 29.30
CA ASP A 351 4.88 -4.90 30.72
C ASP A 351 4.58 -6.34 31.14
N HIS A 352 4.17 -7.17 30.19
CA HIS A 352 4.00 -8.61 30.40
C HIS A 352 5.30 -9.40 30.18
N GLU A 353 6.16 -8.93 29.28
CA GLU A 353 7.45 -9.56 29.00
C GLU A 353 8.48 -9.32 30.12
N GLU A 354 9.36 -10.29 30.29
CA GLU A 354 10.46 -10.19 31.28
C GLU A 354 11.37 -9.01 30.97
N ARG A 355 11.63 -8.20 31.99
CA ARG A 355 12.40 -6.97 31.88
C ARG A 355 13.89 -7.26 31.70
N THR A 356 14.45 -6.83 30.59
CA THR A 356 15.87 -7.00 30.28
C THR A 356 16.71 -5.75 30.58
N THR A 357 16.07 -4.59 30.79
CA THR A 357 16.68 -3.28 31.06
C THR A 357 15.84 -2.54 32.08
N ASP A 358 16.23 -1.32 32.48
CA ASP A 358 15.51 -0.49 33.47
C ASP A 358 14.13 0.01 32.95
N THR A 359 13.81 -0.22 31.68
CA THR A 359 12.56 0.24 31.05
C THR A 359 11.88 -0.86 30.26
N TYR A 360 10.54 -0.83 30.21
CA TYR A 360 9.74 -1.67 29.33
C TYR A 360 9.64 -1.13 27.88
N TRP A 361 10.10 0.12 27.64
CA TRP A 361 10.11 0.69 26.30
C TRP A 361 11.23 0.12 25.47
N GLN A 362 10.85 -0.32 24.27
CA GLN A 362 11.74 -0.83 23.25
C GLN A 362 11.60 0.07 22.01
N LEU A 363 12.71 0.32 21.32
CA LEU A 363 12.72 1.12 20.11
C LEU A 363 13.52 0.41 19.03
N LYS A 364 12.93 0.31 17.84
CA LYS A 364 13.61 -0.15 16.64
C LYS A 364 13.49 0.89 15.56
N GLU A 365 14.61 1.27 14.98
CA GLU A 365 14.68 2.20 13.86
C GLU A 365 15.42 1.53 12.70
N PHE A 366 14.96 1.78 11.48
CA PHE A 366 15.55 1.23 10.28
C PHE A 366 15.42 2.21 9.13
N LEU A 367 16.56 2.56 8.51
CA LEU A 367 16.63 3.38 7.31
C LEU A 367 17.25 2.55 6.18
N SER A 368 16.61 2.50 5.03
CA SER A 368 17.11 1.75 3.89
C SER A 368 16.79 2.42 2.56
N ILE A 369 17.66 2.16 1.58
CA ILE A 369 17.46 2.50 0.19
C ILE A 369 17.44 1.19 -0.59
N GLY A 370 16.46 1.01 -1.46
CA GLY A 370 16.33 -0.25 -2.19
C GLY A 370 15.37 -0.19 -3.37
N PHE A 371 15.17 -1.35 -3.97
CA PHE A 371 14.21 -1.53 -5.04
C PHE A 371 12.83 -1.90 -4.47
N ALA A 372 11.79 -1.24 -4.99
CA ALA A 372 10.41 -1.52 -4.63
C ALA A 372 9.56 -1.65 -5.89
N TYR A 373 8.62 -2.59 -5.86
CA TYR A 373 7.62 -2.77 -6.91
C TYR A 373 6.24 -2.92 -6.27
N SER A 374 5.29 -2.11 -6.74
CA SER A 374 3.88 -2.14 -6.29
C SER A 374 2.97 -2.43 -7.48
N MET A 375 2.03 -3.36 -7.30
CA MET A 375 1.11 -3.86 -8.31
C MET A 375 -0.36 -3.71 -7.86
#